data_57a8424b4e79cccab19e3b9a09910f85
#
_entry.id   57a8424b4e79cccab19e3b9a09910f85
#
_cell.length_a   1.000
_cell.length_b   1.000
_cell.length_c   1.000
_cell.angle_alpha   90.00
_cell.angle_beta   90.00
_cell.angle_gamma   90.00
#
_symmetry.space_group_name_H-M   'P 1'
#
loop_
_entity.id
_entity.type
_entity.pdbx_description
1 polymer ?
#
loop_
_entity_poly.entity_id
_entity_poly.type
_entity_poly.pdbx_seq_one_letter_code
_entity_poly.pdbx_strand_id
1 'polypeptide(L)'
;VRNVTATLQAEIETMLVADLAGRLTADIRPQIYLSVNVLAEQNGRTEQGTSGGGARCGIEHFTRERVEAWCEKAVREAVLQTEARPAPSGVMPVVLGPGWPGILLHEAVGHGLEADAHRKETSVFTGCIGQRVAPKGVTIVDDGSLPGRRGSLTVDDEGTPTQRTVLI
;
A
#
# COMPACT_ATOMS: atom_id res chain seq x y z
N VAL A 1 -18.04 -19.31 10.67
CA VAL A 1 -16.61 -19.34 10.34
C VAL A 1 -16.17 -20.80 10.18
N ARG A 2 -15.50 -21.13 9.08
CA ARG A 2 -14.95 -22.47 8.82
C ARG A 2 -13.45 -22.55 9.07
N ASN A 3 -12.73 -21.50 8.70
CA ASN A 3 -11.29 -21.46 8.87
C ASN A 3 -10.81 -20.05 9.18
N VAL A 4 -9.72 -19.97 9.91
CA VAL A 4 -9.01 -18.71 10.17
C VAL A 4 -7.52 -18.97 9.98
N THR A 5 -6.89 -18.11 9.20
CA THR A 5 -5.44 -18.09 9.01
C THR A 5 -4.90 -16.73 9.42
N ALA A 6 -3.94 -16.70 10.32
CA ALA A 6 -3.21 -15.51 10.68
C ALA A 6 -1.75 -15.64 10.25
N THR A 7 -1.23 -14.64 9.56
CA THR A 7 0.17 -14.61 9.12
C THR A 7 0.84 -13.37 9.68
N LEU A 8 1.89 -13.58 10.46
CA LEU A 8 2.76 -12.53 10.97
C LEU A 8 4.07 -12.54 10.21
N GLN A 9 4.46 -11.38 9.70
CA GLN A 9 5.76 -11.12 9.11
C GLN A 9 6.48 -10.04 9.91
N ALA A 10 7.76 -10.28 10.19
CA ALA A 10 8.63 -9.30 10.83
C ALA A 10 10.00 -9.37 10.15
N GLU A 11 10.51 -8.22 9.77
CA GLU A 11 11.78 -8.08 9.06
C GLU A 11 12.51 -6.84 9.57
N ILE A 12 13.84 -6.93 9.62
CA ILE A 12 14.71 -5.77 9.84
C ILE A 12 15.75 -5.79 8.73
N GLU A 13 15.66 -4.83 7.84
CA GLU A 13 16.67 -4.59 6.83
C GLU A 13 17.65 -3.53 7.33
N THR A 14 18.94 -3.77 7.19
CA THR A 14 20.00 -2.77 7.39
C THR A 14 20.70 -2.57 6.07
N MET A 15 20.66 -1.35 5.56
CA MET A 15 21.34 -1.01 4.31
C MET A 15 22.43 0.04 4.51
N LEU A 16 23.42 -0.02 3.66
CA LEU A 16 24.51 0.94 3.56
C LEU A 16 24.75 1.25 2.09
N VAL A 17 24.72 2.52 1.75
CA VAL A 17 25.03 3.02 0.40
C VAL A 17 26.31 3.85 0.47
N ALA A 18 27.26 3.52 -0.39
CA ALA A 18 28.50 4.29 -0.57
C ALA A 18 28.64 4.70 -2.04
N ASP A 19 28.99 5.91 -2.33
CA ASP A 19 29.28 6.41 -3.67
C ASP A 19 30.75 6.76 -3.88
N LEU A 20 31.13 6.98 -5.13
CA LEU A 20 32.52 7.31 -5.50
C LEU A 20 32.95 8.71 -5.02
N ALA A 21 32.01 9.57 -4.62
CA ALA A 21 32.30 10.87 -4.02
C ALA A 21 32.63 10.79 -2.54
N GLY A 22 32.57 9.58 -1.95
CA GLY A 22 32.85 9.31 -0.55
C GLY A 22 31.65 9.52 0.37
N ARG A 23 30.44 9.70 -0.16
CA ARG A 23 29.22 9.74 0.65
C ARG A 23 28.93 8.33 1.16
N LEU A 24 28.63 8.25 2.46
CA LEU A 24 28.21 7.02 3.12
C LEU A 24 26.89 7.28 3.82
N THR A 25 25.86 6.53 3.47
CA THR A 25 24.51 6.69 4.01
C THR A 25 23.98 5.33 4.43
N ALA A 26 23.32 5.28 5.60
CA ALA A 26 22.74 4.06 6.14
C ALA A 26 21.28 4.25 6.50
N ASP A 27 20.48 3.18 6.42
CA ASP A 27 19.13 3.12 6.95
C ASP A 27 18.89 1.79 7.67
N ILE A 28 18.04 1.82 8.69
CA ILE A 28 17.52 0.63 9.36
C ILE A 28 16.01 0.63 9.16
N ARG A 29 15.50 -0.42 8.53
CA ARG A 29 14.11 -0.53 8.07
C ARG A 29 13.40 -1.69 8.78
N PRO A 30 12.96 -1.50 10.03
CA PRO A 30 12.10 -2.49 10.67
C PRO A 30 10.74 -2.48 9.99
N GLN A 31 10.24 -3.64 9.62
CA GLN A 31 8.92 -3.79 9.00
C GLN A 31 8.18 -4.93 9.65
N ILE A 32 6.93 -4.71 9.97
CA ILE A 32 6.02 -5.73 10.47
C ILE A 32 4.71 -5.71 9.71
N TYR A 33 4.09 -6.87 9.59
CA TYR A 33 2.79 -7.03 8.95
C TYR A 33 2.03 -8.20 9.57
N LEU A 34 0.77 -7.99 9.89
CA LEU A 34 -0.17 -9.03 10.31
C LEU A 34 -1.35 -9.07 9.34
N SER A 35 -1.65 -10.25 8.83
CA SER A 35 -2.82 -10.53 8.01
C SER A 35 -3.70 -11.56 8.70
N VAL A 36 -4.99 -11.31 8.76
CA VAL A 36 -6.00 -12.24 9.25
C VAL A 36 -6.97 -12.53 8.12
N ASN A 37 -7.07 -13.79 7.72
CA ASN A 37 -7.97 -14.27 6.70
C ASN A 37 -9.01 -15.19 7.35
N VAL A 38 -10.28 -14.94 7.12
CA VAL A 38 -11.40 -15.70 7.65
C VAL A 38 -12.20 -16.28 6.50
N LEU A 39 -12.46 -17.55 6.54
CA LEU A 39 -13.37 -18.23 5.64
C LEU A 39 -14.70 -18.49 6.36
N ALA A 40 -15.79 -17.96 5.86
CA ALA A 40 -17.14 -18.17 6.35
C ALA A 40 -17.97 -18.96 5.33
N GLU A 41 -18.87 -19.77 5.82
CA GLU A 41 -19.85 -20.49 4.99
C GLU A 41 -21.25 -20.28 5.54
N GLN A 42 -22.19 -19.95 4.65
CA GLN A 42 -23.60 -19.79 4.95
C GLN A 42 -24.43 -20.19 3.72
N ASN A 43 -25.43 -21.03 3.91
CA ASN A 43 -26.34 -21.45 2.85
C ASN A 43 -25.63 -22.01 1.58
N GLY A 44 -24.51 -22.72 1.76
CA GLY A 44 -23.74 -23.28 0.66
C GLY A 44 -22.82 -22.29 -0.07
N ARG A 45 -22.80 -21.00 0.34
CA ARG A 45 -21.83 -20.02 -0.13
C ARG A 45 -20.64 -19.96 0.83
N THR A 46 -19.47 -20.01 0.28
CA THR A 46 -18.21 -19.87 1.03
C THR A 46 -17.53 -18.59 0.57
N GLU A 47 -17.26 -17.69 1.50
CA GLU A 47 -16.70 -16.38 1.23
C GLU A 47 -15.56 -16.05 2.20
N GLN A 48 -14.68 -15.17 1.75
CA GLN A 48 -13.49 -14.76 2.50
C GLN A 48 -13.58 -13.31 2.95
N GLY A 49 -13.17 -13.06 4.19
CA GLY A 49 -12.89 -11.72 4.70
C GLY A 49 -11.44 -11.62 5.11
N THR A 50 -10.84 -10.49 4.83
CA THR A 50 -9.44 -10.22 5.14
C THR A 50 -9.28 -8.89 5.84
N SER A 51 -8.46 -8.87 6.90
CA SER A 51 -8.08 -7.65 7.57
C SER A 51 -6.65 -7.76 8.11
N GLY A 52 -6.08 -6.65 8.46
CA GLY A 52 -4.72 -6.59 8.97
C GLY A 52 -4.05 -5.27 8.64
N GLY A 53 -2.76 -5.24 8.82
CA GLY A 53 -1.94 -4.08 8.54
C GLY A 53 -0.53 -4.25 9.06
N GLY A 54 0.29 -3.26 8.77
CA GLY A 54 1.68 -3.24 9.19
C GLY A 54 2.20 -1.82 9.34
N ALA A 55 3.42 -1.73 9.82
CA ALA A 55 4.09 -0.47 10.07
C ALA A 55 5.61 -0.62 9.97
N ARG A 56 6.31 0.51 9.89
CA ARG A 56 7.76 0.59 10.05
C ARG A 56 8.10 0.78 11.53
N CYS A 57 7.99 -0.29 12.28
CA CYS A 57 8.29 -0.32 13.73
C CYS A 57 8.45 -1.76 14.22
N GLY A 58 8.54 -1.96 15.53
CA GLY A 58 8.61 -3.26 16.17
C GLY A 58 7.23 -3.87 16.46
N ILE A 59 7.25 -5.04 17.11
CA ILE A 59 6.06 -5.87 17.38
C ILE A 59 5.06 -5.19 18.33
N GLU A 60 5.48 -4.20 19.10
CA GLU A 60 4.65 -3.37 19.97
C GLU A 60 3.51 -2.67 19.23
N HIS A 61 3.60 -2.57 17.90
CA HIS A 61 2.51 -2.07 17.06
C HIS A 61 1.23 -2.91 17.17
N PHE A 62 1.36 -4.20 17.42
CA PHE A 62 0.23 -5.13 17.51
C PHE A 62 -0.33 -5.16 18.93
N THR A 63 -0.95 -4.05 19.35
CA THR A 63 -1.70 -4.04 20.60
C THR A 63 -2.89 -5.00 20.51
N ARG A 64 -3.35 -5.48 21.67
CA ARG A 64 -4.49 -6.40 21.75
C ARG A 64 -5.72 -5.81 21.06
N GLU A 65 -6.04 -4.56 21.33
CA GLU A 65 -7.21 -3.86 20.79
C GLU A 65 -7.15 -3.77 19.26
N ARG A 66 -5.96 -3.50 18.71
CA ARG A 66 -5.76 -3.42 17.26
C ARG A 66 -5.94 -4.76 16.59
N VAL A 67 -5.37 -5.81 17.16
CA VAL A 67 -5.48 -7.18 16.63
C VAL A 67 -6.93 -7.66 16.71
N GLU A 68 -7.61 -7.44 17.83
CA GLU A 68 -9.02 -7.75 18.01
C GLU A 68 -9.89 -7.04 16.96
N ALA A 69 -9.68 -5.75 16.73
CA ALA A 69 -10.41 -4.99 15.72
C ALA A 69 -10.20 -5.54 14.29
N TRP A 70 -8.99 -6.00 13.95
CA TRP A 70 -8.74 -6.64 12.67
C TRP A 70 -9.41 -8.00 12.56
N CYS A 71 -9.41 -8.79 13.61
CA CYS A 71 -10.13 -10.07 13.64
C CYS A 71 -11.63 -9.87 13.45
N GLU A 72 -12.23 -8.95 14.20
CA GLU A 72 -13.65 -8.61 14.07
C GLU A 72 -14.00 -8.11 12.66
N LYS A 73 -13.15 -7.26 12.08
CA LYS A 73 -13.34 -6.78 10.70
C LYS A 73 -13.30 -7.91 9.71
N ALA A 74 -12.31 -8.81 9.78
CA ALA A 74 -12.18 -9.95 8.87
C ALA A 74 -13.40 -10.89 8.96
N VAL A 75 -13.87 -11.18 10.19
CA VAL A 75 -15.09 -11.99 10.40
C VAL A 75 -16.30 -11.31 9.80
N ARG A 76 -16.51 -10.02 10.10
CA ARG A 76 -17.65 -9.26 9.58
C ARG A 76 -17.66 -9.21 8.07
N GLU A 77 -16.52 -8.98 7.44
CA GLU A 77 -16.40 -8.98 5.98
C GLU A 77 -16.73 -10.36 5.39
N ALA A 78 -16.18 -11.44 5.94
CA ALA A 78 -16.48 -12.79 5.48
C ALA A 78 -17.96 -13.11 5.56
N VAL A 79 -18.62 -12.78 6.67
CA VAL A 79 -20.07 -13.02 6.86
C VAL A 79 -20.89 -12.15 5.90
N LEU A 80 -20.57 -10.85 5.78
CA LEU A 80 -21.27 -9.94 4.88
C LEU A 80 -21.21 -10.41 3.43
N GLN A 81 -20.07 -10.92 2.99
CA GLN A 81 -19.89 -11.43 1.62
C GLN A 81 -20.78 -12.65 1.33
N THR A 82 -21.11 -13.47 2.32
CA THR A 82 -22.04 -14.61 2.10
C THR A 82 -23.46 -14.15 1.73
N GLU A 83 -23.83 -12.93 2.07
CA GLU A 83 -25.14 -12.31 1.79
C GLU A 83 -25.08 -11.28 0.66
N ALA A 84 -23.85 -10.95 0.19
CA ALA A 84 -23.64 -9.93 -0.80
C ALA A 84 -24.28 -10.29 -2.16
N ARG A 85 -24.79 -9.28 -2.85
CA ARG A 85 -25.28 -9.40 -4.24
C ARG A 85 -24.12 -9.08 -5.20
N PRO A 86 -24.12 -9.67 -6.41
CA PRO A 86 -23.17 -9.28 -7.45
C PRO A 86 -23.22 -7.77 -7.72
N ALA A 87 -22.05 -7.14 -7.82
CA ALA A 87 -21.97 -5.74 -8.22
C ALA A 87 -22.44 -5.57 -9.68
N PRO A 88 -23.08 -4.45 -10.02
CA PRO A 88 -23.44 -4.17 -11.40
C PRO A 88 -22.18 -4.03 -12.26
N SER A 89 -22.24 -4.53 -13.48
CA SER A 89 -21.19 -4.39 -14.48
C SER A 89 -21.58 -3.32 -15.50
N GLY A 90 -20.63 -2.46 -15.88
CA GLY A 90 -20.86 -1.42 -16.88
C GLY A 90 -20.06 -0.15 -16.63
N VAL A 91 -20.26 0.84 -17.50
CA VAL A 91 -19.67 2.17 -17.34
C VAL A 91 -20.57 3.01 -16.43
N MET A 92 -20.03 3.43 -15.30
CA MET A 92 -20.79 4.22 -14.32
C MET A 92 -19.87 5.12 -13.50
N PRO A 93 -20.38 6.21 -12.91
CA PRO A 93 -19.62 7.00 -11.94
C PRO A 93 -19.24 6.16 -10.72
N VAL A 94 -18.00 6.28 -10.28
CA VAL A 94 -17.44 5.54 -9.14
C VAL A 94 -16.83 6.52 -8.14
N VAL A 95 -17.13 6.33 -6.86
CA VAL A 95 -16.46 7.06 -5.77
C VAL A 95 -15.45 6.11 -5.11
N LEU A 96 -14.19 6.47 -5.15
CA LEU A 96 -13.12 5.73 -4.47
C LEU A 96 -12.86 6.35 -3.10
N GLY A 97 -13.03 5.54 -2.03
CA GLY A 97 -12.67 5.94 -0.67
C GLY A 97 -11.16 5.87 -0.43
N PRO A 98 -10.67 6.31 0.73
CA PRO A 98 -9.26 6.17 1.10
C PRO A 98 -8.89 4.71 1.39
N GLY A 99 -7.60 4.36 1.27
CA GLY A 99 -7.07 3.05 1.57
C GLY A 99 -6.80 2.20 0.32
N TRP A 100 -7.37 1.01 0.22
CA TRP A 100 -7.15 0.07 -0.88
C TRP A 100 -7.26 0.66 -2.29
N PRO A 101 -8.18 1.59 -2.60
CA PRO A 101 -8.20 2.27 -3.90
C PRO A 101 -6.92 3.03 -4.25
N GLY A 102 -6.06 3.33 -3.27
CA GLY A 102 -4.72 3.86 -3.53
C GLY A 102 -3.84 2.93 -4.37
N ILE A 103 -4.05 1.61 -4.30
CA ILE A 103 -3.36 0.64 -5.17
C ILE A 103 -3.75 0.86 -6.63
N LEU A 104 -5.00 1.18 -6.92
CA LEU A 104 -5.42 1.49 -8.29
C LEU A 104 -4.66 2.72 -8.83
N LEU A 105 -4.42 3.74 -8.02
CA LEU A 105 -3.60 4.89 -8.41
C LEU A 105 -2.14 4.50 -8.61
N HIS A 106 -1.59 3.63 -7.76
CA HIS A 106 -0.25 3.10 -7.91
C HIS A 106 -0.09 2.39 -9.27
N GLU A 107 -0.98 1.47 -9.60
CA GLU A 107 -0.94 0.72 -10.86
C GLU A 107 -1.23 1.60 -12.08
N ALA A 108 -2.26 2.45 -12.00
CA ALA A 108 -2.71 3.23 -13.17
C ALA A 108 -1.81 4.44 -13.49
N VAL A 109 -1.14 5.00 -12.51
CA VAL A 109 -0.39 6.26 -12.62
C VAL A 109 1.03 6.11 -12.10
N GLY A 110 1.22 5.49 -10.94
CA GLY A 110 2.49 5.43 -10.22
C GLY A 110 3.61 4.83 -11.07
N HIS A 111 3.42 3.65 -11.60
CA HIS A 111 4.41 2.99 -12.46
C HIS A 111 4.73 3.78 -13.73
N GLY A 112 3.77 4.54 -14.26
CA GLY A 112 4.00 5.42 -15.40
C GLY A 112 4.84 6.66 -15.07
N LEU A 113 5.03 6.98 -13.80
CA LEU A 113 5.80 8.13 -13.32
C LEU A 113 7.21 7.76 -12.84
N GLU A 114 7.58 6.49 -12.91
CA GLU A 114 8.93 6.03 -12.57
C GLU A 114 9.97 6.56 -13.56
N ALA A 115 11.14 6.95 -13.04
CA ALA A 115 12.19 7.60 -13.83
C ALA A 115 12.74 6.71 -14.96
N ASP A 116 12.78 5.39 -14.74
CA ASP A 116 13.28 4.45 -15.76
C ASP A 116 12.32 4.32 -16.95
N ALA A 117 11.00 4.40 -16.71
CA ALA A 117 9.99 4.42 -17.78
C ALA A 117 10.10 5.71 -18.62
N HIS A 118 10.36 6.84 -17.97
CA HIS A 118 10.61 8.10 -18.67
C HIS A 118 11.90 8.08 -19.50
N ARG A 119 12.99 7.55 -18.93
CA ARG A 119 14.28 7.44 -19.62
C ARG A 119 14.21 6.53 -20.83
N LYS A 120 13.39 5.47 -20.77
CA LYS A 120 13.16 4.54 -21.87
C LYS A 120 12.09 5.00 -22.86
N GLU A 121 11.46 6.14 -22.61
CA GLU A 121 10.34 6.68 -23.41
C GLU A 121 9.15 5.72 -23.55
N THR A 122 8.92 4.87 -22.55
CA THR A 122 7.84 3.87 -22.55
C THR A 122 6.59 4.32 -21.80
N SER A 123 6.65 5.46 -21.08
CA SER A 123 5.53 6.01 -20.34
C SER A 123 4.72 7.00 -21.19
N VAL A 124 3.40 6.97 -21.02
CA VAL A 124 2.48 7.99 -21.58
C VAL A 124 2.72 9.39 -21.00
N PHE A 125 3.43 9.50 -19.88
CA PHE A 125 3.80 10.77 -19.25
C PHE A 125 5.16 11.30 -19.70
N THR A 126 5.87 10.59 -20.59
CA THR A 126 7.18 11.03 -21.07
C THR A 126 7.06 12.40 -21.77
N GLY A 127 7.91 13.34 -21.35
CA GLY A 127 7.90 14.71 -21.89
C GLY A 127 6.75 15.60 -21.40
N CYS A 128 5.95 15.15 -20.44
CA CYS A 128 4.79 15.88 -19.94
C CYS A 128 5.09 16.83 -18.76
N ILE A 129 6.36 17.00 -18.37
CA ILE A 129 6.72 17.91 -17.27
C ILE A 129 6.21 19.33 -17.57
N GLY A 130 5.45 19.92 -16.63
CA GLY A 130 4.83 21.23 -16.77
C GLY A 130 3.55 21.26 -17.59
N GLN A 131 3.12 20.13 -18.14
CA GLN A 131 1.85 19.99 -18.85
C GLN A 131 0.76 19.43 -17.92
N ARG A 132 -0.49 19.78 -18.21
CA ARG A 132 -1.62 19.23 -17.46
C ARG A 132 -1.97 17.85 -17.98
N VAL A 133 -1.77 16.82 -17.15
CA VAL A 133 -2.03 15.40 -17.46
C VAL A 133 -3.25 14.84 -16.72
N ALA A 134 -3.90 15.65 -15.86
CA ALA A 134 -5.09 15.26 -15.12
C ALA A 134 -6.15 16.37 -15.12
N PRO A 135 -7.42 16.10 -14.82
CA PRO A 135 -8.44 17.12 -14.61
C PRO A 135 -8.05 18.10 -13.50
N LYS A 136 -8.55 19.34 -13.59
CA LYS A 136 -8.33 20.35 -12.56
C LYS A 136 -8.84 19.86 -11.20
N GLY A 137 -8.05 20.02 -10.15
CA GLY A 137 -8.36 19.60 -8.79
C GLY A 137 -7.83 18.23 -8.41
N VAL A 138 -7.21 17.48 -9.33
CA VAL A 138 -6.46 16.26 -9.01
C VAL A 138 -5.05 16.66 -8.59
N THR A 139 -4.58 16.08 -7.49
CA THR A 139 -3.20 16.18 -7.01
C THR A 139 -2.72 14.83 -6.58
N ILE A 140 -1.59 14.39 -7.10
CA ILE A 140 -0.95 13.11 -6.76
C ILE A 140 0.41 13.42 -6.13
N VAL A 141 0.64 12.84 -4.97
CA VAL A 141 1.85 13.04 -4.17
C VAL A 141 2.49 11.70 -3.87
N ASP A 142 3.79 11.60 -4.08
CA ASP A 142 4.64 10.57 -3.51
C ASP A 142 5.33 11.11 -2.26
N ASP A 143 5.21 10.40 -1.15
CA ASP A 143 5.74 10.83 0.14
C ASP A 143 6.31 9.67 0.94
N GLY A 144 7.59 9.40 0.76
CA GLY A 144 8.33 8.39 1.52
C GLY A 144 8.67 8.82 2.95
N SER A 145 8.39 10.07 3.35
CA SER A 145 8.77 10.60 4.65
C SER A 145 7.70 10.43 5.75
N LEU A 146 6.53 9.87 5.42
CA LEU A 146 5.42 9.72 6.37
C LEU A 146 5.80 8.77 7.53
N PRO A 147 5.78 9.26 8.81
CA PRO A 147 6.24 8.44 9.93
C PRO A 147 5.42 7.16 10.11
N GLY A 148 6.10 6.07 10.44
CA GLY A 148 5.47 4.80 10.81
C GLY A 148 4.74 4.07 9.67
N ARG A 149 4.70 4.62 8.47
CA ARG A 149 4.16 3.90 7.30
C ARG A 149 5.13 2.80 6.88
N ARG A 150 4.60 1.65 6.47
CA ARG A 150 5.42 0.51 6.07
C ARG A 150 6.33 0.84 4.88
N GLY A 151 5.86 1.64 3.94
CA GLY A 151 6.63 2.09 2.77
C GLY A 151 7.49 3.33 3.00
N SER A 152 7.54 3.89 4.22
CA SER A 152 8.40 5.06 4.48
C SER A 152 9.86 4.64 4.62
N LEU A 153 10.76 5.52 4.17
CA LEU A 153 12.20 5.32 4.16
C LEU A 153 12.89 6.55 4.73
N THR A 154 14.08 6.40 5.29
CA THR A 154 14.93 7.54 5.65
C THR A 154 15.71 8.01 4.43
N VAL A 155 16.22 7.05 3.68
CA VAL A 155 16.90 7.26 2.40
C VAL A 155 16.45 6.18 1.41
N ASP A 156 16.51 6.48 0.13
CA ASP A 156 16.29 5.50 -0.94
C ASP A 156 17.52 4.59 -1.17
N ASP A 157 17.44 3.70 -2.13
CA ASP A 157 18.51 2.73 -2.41
C ASP A 157 19.70 3.37 -3.18
N GLU A 158 19.60 4.65 -3.53
CA GLU A 158 20.71 5.46 -4.03
C GLU A 158 21.35 6.34 -2.93
N GLY A 159 20.84 6.24 -1.69
CA GLY A 159 21.31 7.00 -0.53
C GLY A 159 20.78 8.44 -0.50
N THR A 160 19.74 8.75 -1.26
CA THR A 160 19.08 10.07 -1.27
C THR A 160 18.01 10.12 -0.19
N PRO A 161 17.96 11.17 0.65
CA PRO A 161 16.88 11.34 1.62
C PRO A 161 15.51 11.39 0.95
N THR A 162 14.56 10.65 1.52
CA THR A 162 13.18 10.70 1.03
C THR A 162 12.53 12.04 1.31
N GLN A 163 11.61 12.41 0.46
CA GLN A 163 10.92 13.71 0.52
C GLN A 163 9.47 13.57 0.05
N ARG A 164 8.71 14.62 0.27
CA ARG A 164 7.37 14.75 -0.28
C ARG A 164 7.46 15.40 -1.65
N THR A 165 7.07 14.69 -2.69
CA THR A 165 7.11 15.14 -4.09
C THR A 165 5.71 15.21 -4.67
N VAL A 166 5.33 16.35 -5.22
CA VAL A 166 4.09 16.48 -6.00
C VAL A 166 4.39 15.99 -7.41
N LEU A 167 3.68 14.94 -7.82
CA LEU A 167 3.83 14.29 -9.13
C LEU A 167 2.85 14.88 -10.15
N ILE A 168 1.62 15.15 -9.72
CA ILE A 168 0.54 15.75 -10.52
C ILE A 168 -0.20 16.78 -9.68
#